data_3848cfb1a06d7dfb21b1ef4ad29aa759
#
_entry.id   3848cfb1a06d7dfb21b1ef4ad29aa759
#
_cell.length_a   1.000
_cell.length_b   1.000
_cell.length_c   1.000
_cell.angle_alpha   90.00
_cell.angle_beta   90.00
_cell.angle_gamma   90.00
#
_symmetry.space_group_name_H-M   'P 1'
#
loop_
_entity.id
_entity.type
_entity.pdbx_description
1 polymer ?
#
loop_
_entity_poly.entity_id
_entity_poly.type
_entity_poly.pdbx_seq_one_letter_code
_entity_poly.pdbx_strand_id
1 'polypeptide(L)'
;MPRNFWMITCNEENFNITRQMDFSRQGLKSEYRRKVQRVEKDDRLLYYVMGIRKFTATATVTVSYKEEDPGYWKNEGSATWPYLIEIKPELILDEEQYIDAGLLAHRLDYIRRWPPENWYMAFQGNLHLLPKGDFFLIEEEMKKLKFGRAYLDEAPAQPAPSARSRKTRRPPARKEAQPKAEAATD
;
A
#
# COMPACT_ATOMS: atom_id res chain seq x y z
N MET A 1 -2.68 -17.40 -0.26
CA MET A 1 -2.13 -16.26 0.52
C MET A 1 -1.93 -15.09 -0.43
N PRO A 2 -2.27 -13.86 -0.04
CA PRO A 2 -2.10 -12.69 -0.89
C PRO A 2 -0.62 -12.50 -1.24
N ARG A 3 -0.34 -12.26 -2.53
CA ARG A 3 1.01 -12.00 -3.03
C ARG A 3 1.31 -10.52 -3.07
N ASN A 4 0.30 -9.73 -3.43
CA ASN A 4 0.44 -8.30 -3.57
C ASN A 4 -0.62 -7.56 -2.73
N PHE A 5 -0.26 -6.35 -2.34
CA PHE A 5 -1.12 -5.41 -1.64
C PHE A 5 -1.21 -4.15 -2.47
N TRP A 6 -2.40 -3.83 -2.92
CA TRP A 6 -2.64 -2.71 -3.81
C TRP A 6 -3.43 -1.62 -3.11
N MET A 7 -3.19 -0.38 -3.49
CA MET A 7 -4.06 0.73 -3.13
C MET A 7 -4.74 1.25 -4.38
N ILE A 8 -6.06 1.31 -4.34
CA ILE A 8 -6.91 1.97 -5.32
C ILE A 8 -7.09 3.42 -4.87
N THR A 9 -6.67 4.33 -5.72
CA THR A 9 -6.85 5.76 -5.52
C THR A 9 -7.91 6.26 -6.49
N CYS A 10 -8.95 6.89 -5.98
CA CYS A 10 -10.08 7.39 -6.77
C CYS A 10 -10.62 8.70 -6.18
N ASN A 11 -11.41 9.42 -6.97
CA ASN A 11 -12.22 10.52 -6.47
C ASN A 11 -13.47 10.00 -5.75
N GLU A 12 -14.18 10.88 -5.07
CA GLU A 12 -15.39 10.52 -4.31
C GLU A 12 -16.50 9.95 -5.20
N GLU A 13 -16.68 10.49 -6.41
CA GLU A 13 -17.72 10.03 -7.34
C GLU A 13 -17.50 8.57 -7.75
N ASN A 14 -16.29 8.24 -8.18
CA ASN A 14 -15.94 6.88 -8.58
C ASN A 14 -15.89 5.90 -7.41
N PHE A 15 -15.50 6.36 -6.23
CA PHE A 15 -15.61 5.57 -5.00
C PHE A 15 -17.06 5.22 -4.67
N ASN A 16 -17.96 6.20 -4.76
CA ASN A 16 -19.38 5.99 -4.49
C ASN A 16 -20.03 5.02 -5.50
N ILE A 17 -19.61 5.03 -6.76
CA ILE A 17 -20.05 4.04 -7.75
C ILE A 17 -19.64 2.62 -7.31
N THR A 18 -18.40 2.42 -6.90
CA THR A 18 -17.92 1.12 -6.39
C THR A 18 -18.67 0.71 -5.12
N ARG A 19 -18.95 1.67 -4.21
CA ARG A 19 -19.73 1.44 -2.99
C ARG A 19 -21.18 1.03 -3.30
N GLN A 20 -21.83 1.67 -4.27
CA GLN A 20 -23.20 1.33 -4.71
C GLN A 20 -23.30 -0.07 -5.33
N MET A 21 -22.20 -0.61 -5.85
CA MET A 21 -22.09 -2.00 -6.32
C MET A 21 -21.66 -2.98 -5.21
N ASP A 22 -21.77 -2.59 -3.94
CA ASP A 22 -21.36 -3.37 -2.78
C ASP A 22 -19.91 -3.92 -2.87
N PHE A 23 -19.01 -3.15 -3.47
CA PHE A 23 -17.62 -3.56 -3.72
C PHE A 23 -17.50 -4.93 -4.40
N SER A 24 -18.40 -5.25 -5.32
CA SER A 24 -18.34 -6.48 -6.10
C SER A 24 -17.37 -6.41 -7.28
N ARG A 25 -17.16 -5.22 -7.81
CA ARG A 25 -16.33 -4.95 -8.98
C ARG A 25 -15.54 -3.66 -8.82
N GLN A 26 -14.38 -3.61 -9.48
CA GLN A 26 -13.54 -2.41 -9.55
C GLN A 26 -12.97 -2.22 -10.95
N GLY A 27 -13.18 -1.03 -11.51
CA GLY A 27 -12.55 -0.58 -12.74
C GLY A 27 -11.13 -0.09 -12.49
N LEU A 28 -10.25 -0.32 -13.46
CA LEU A 28 -8.86 0.15 -13.42
C LEU A 28 -8.52 0.92 -14.69
N LYS A 29 -7.79 2.03 -14.54
CA LYS A 29 -7.50 2.97 -15.63
C LYS A 29 -6.51 2.40 -16.66
N SER A 30 -6.70 2.79 -17.91
CA SER A 30 -5.89 2.40 -19.09
C SER A 30 -4.40 2.65 -18.89
N GLU A 31 -4.03 3.74 -18.22
CA GLU A 31 -2.65 4.16 -17.97
C GLU A 31 -1.87 3.15 -17.10
N TYR A 32 -2.57 2.30 -16.34
CA TYR A 32 -1.97 1.37 -15.39
C TYR A 32 -1.86 -0.07 -15.92
N ARG A 33 -2.00 -0.31 -17.22
CA ARG A 33 -1.99 -1.64 -17.85
C ARG A 33 -0.93 -2.59 -17.28
N ARG A 34 0.33 -2.15 -17.17
CA ARG A 34 1.42 -3.00 -16.65
C ARG A 34 1.25 -3.42 -15.20
N LYS A 35 0.61 -2.57 -14.38
CA LYS A 35 0.29 -2.89 -12.99
C LYS A 35 -0.93 -3.80 -12.92
N VAL A 36 -1.96 -3.52 -13.72
CA VAL A 36 -3.18 -4.32 -13.82
C VAL A 36 -2.88 -5.77 -14.14
N GLN A 37 -1.96 -6.02 -15.09
CA GLN A 37 -1.52 -7.37 -15.48
C GLN A 37 -0.85 -8.16 -14.35
N ARG A 38 -0.48 -7.49 -13.25
CA ARG A 38 0.12 -8.11 -12.05
C ARG A 38 -0.87 -8.31 -10.91
N VAL A 39 -2.12 -7.86 -11.09
CA VAL A 39 -3.19 -8.09 -10.12
C VAL A 39 -3.67 -9.51 -10.27
N GLU A 40 -3.55 -10.29 -9.21
CA GLU A 40 -3.91 -11.69 -9.18
C GLU A 40 -5.05 -11.95 -8.18
N LYS A 41 -5.69 -13.11 -8.33
CA LYS A 41 -6.64 -13.60 -7.33
C LYS A 41 -5.98 -13.68 -5.96
N ASP A 42 -6.73 -13.36 -4.92
CA ASP A 42 -6.34 -13.28 -3.52
C ASP A 42 -5.44 -12.07 -3.17
N ASP A 43 -5.09 -11.20 -4.13
CA ASP A 43 -4.46 -9.92 -3.82
C ASP A 43 -5.40 -9.05 -2.97
N ARG A 44 -4.81 -8.22 -2.11
CA ARG A 44 -5.55 -7.34 -1.22
C ARG A 44 -5.58 -5.91 -1.75
N LEU A 45 -6.72 -5.27 -1.60
CA LEU A 45 -6.97 -3.89 -2.02
C LEU A 45 -7.27 -3.00 -0.81
N LEU A 46 -6.72 -1.81 -0.83
CA LEU A 46 -7.02 -0.71 0.08
C LEU A 46 -7.58 0.46 -0.74
N TYR A 47 -8.64 1.09 -0.28
CA TYR A 47 -9.23 2.27 -0.93
C TYR A 47 -8.78 3.55 -0.26
N TYR A 48 -8.26 4.46 -1.08
CA TYR A 48 -7.91 5.83 -0.70
C TYR A 48 -8.70 6.81 -1.56
N VAL A 49 -9.47 7.68 -0.94
CA VAL A 49 -10.28 8.71 -1.62
C VAL A 49 -9.53 10.04 -1.61
N MET A 50 -9.11 10.49 -2.80
CA MET A 50 -8.21 11.65 -2.96
C MET A 50 -8.82 12.95 -2.44
N GLY A 51 -10.09 13.23 -2.76
CA GLY A 51 -10.75 14.49 -2.42
C GLY A 51 -10.74 14.76 -0.92
N ILE A 52 -11.07 13.74 -0.14
CA ILE A 52 -11.12 13.80 1.32
C ILE A 52 -9.83 13.31 2.00
N ARG A 53 -8.88 12.76 1.25
CA ARG A 53 -7.59 12.22 1.73
C ARG A 53 -7.73 11.14 2.81
N LYS A 54 -8.70 10.24 2.66
CA LYS A 54 -9.01 9.23 3.68
C LYS A 54 -8.91 7.81 3.15
N PHE A 55 -8.52 6.89 4.03
CA PHE A 55 -8.67 5.46 3.84
C PHE A 55 -10.08 5.02 4.25
N THR A 56 -10.75 4.20 3.45
CA THR A 56 -12.18 3.97 3.58
C THR A 56 -12.59 2.51 3.64
N ALA A 57 -11.95 1.64 2.86
CA ALA A 57 -12.33 0.23 2.76
C ALA A 57 -11.14 -0.66 2.38
N THR A 58 -11.27 -1.96 2.66
CA THR A 58 -10.41 -3.00 2.09
C THR A 58 -11.23 -4.08 1.41
N ALA A 59 -10.64 -4.72 0.41
CA ALA A 59 -11.25 -5.81 -0.35
C ALA A 59 -10.20 -6.86 -0.74
N THR A 60 -10.66 -8.00 -1.23
CA THR A 60 -9.84 -9.05 -1.80
C THR A 60 -10.23 -9.29 -3.25
N VAL A 61 -9.26 -9.45 -4.14
CA VAL A 61 -9.50 -9.78 -5.55
C VAL A 61 -9.97 -11.23 -5.65
N THR A 62 -11.13 -11.45 -6.26
CA THR A 62 -11.69 -12.81 -6.46
C THR A 62 -11.43 -13.34 -7.87
N VAL A 63 -11.45 -12.45 -8.87
CA VAL A 63 -11.13 -12.75 -10.25
C VAL A 63 -10.15 -11.69 -10.76
N SER A 64 -9.04 -12.14 -11.35
CA SER A 64 -8.06 -11.26 -12.01
C SER A 64 -8.71 -10.46 -13.13
N TYR A 65 -7.99 -9.46 -13.64
CA TYR A 65 -8.55 -8.51 -14.59
C TYR A 65 -9.07 -9.14 -15.88
N LYS A 66 -10.12 -8.52 -16.40
CA LYS A 66 -10.65 -8.71 -17.75
C LYS A 66 -10.57 -7.38 -18.50
N GLU A 67 -10.35 -7.43 -19.80
CA GLU A 67 -10.48 -6.24 -20.66
C GLU A 67 -11.97 -6.03 -20.95
N GLU A 68 -12.61 -5.24 -20.13
CA GLU A 68 -14.05 -4.95 -20.19
C GLU A 68 -14.28 -3.55 -19.59
N ASP A 69 -14.91 -2.66 -20.36
CA ASP A 69 -15.36 -1.35 -19.87
C ASP A 69 -16.89 -1.34 -19.80
N PRO A 70 -17.46 -1.56 -18.61
CA PRO A 70 -18.91 -1.50 -18.45
C PRO A 70 -19.47 -0.08 -18.41
N GLY A 71 -18.62 0.95 -18.48
CA GLY A 71 -19.03 2.35 -18.46
C GLY A 71 -19.55 2.85 -17.11
N TYR A 72 -19.26 2.17 -16.02
CA TYR A 72 -19.76 2.57 -14.70
C TYR A 72 -18.98 3.75 -14.11
N TRP A 73 -17.64 3.70 -14.21
CA TRP A 73 -16.79 4.73 -13.63
C TRP A 73 -16.69 5.93 -14.56
N LYS A 74 -16.69 7.12 -13.95
CA LYS A 74 -16.57 8.37 -14.68
C LYS A 74 -15.15 8.59 -15.20
N ASN A 75 -15.05 8.96 -16.46
CA ASN A 75 -13.76 9.30 -17.04
C ASN A 75 -13.21 10.58 -16.44
N GLU A 76 -11.90 10.59 -16.18
CA GLU A 76 -11.16 11.75 -15.68
C GLU A 76 -10.20 12.21 -16.78
N GLY A 77 -10.58 13.25 -17.50
CA GLY A 77 -9.83 13.69 -18.69
C GLY A 77 -9.87 12.64 -19.79
N SER A 78 -8.69 12.21 -20.27
CA SER A 78 -8.55 11.17 -21.31
C SER A 78 -8.48 9.74 -20.76
N ALA A 79 -8.45 9.58 -19.43
CA ALA A 79 -8.35 8.26 -18.81
C ALA A 79 -9.67 7.49 -18.93
N THR A 80 -9.61 6.27 -19.44
CA THR A 80 -10.72 5.32 -19.54
C THR A 80 -10.52 4.16 -18.60
N TRP A 81 -11.57 3.33 -18.41
CA TRP A 81 -11.59 2.23 -17.45
C TRP A 81 -11.72 0.86 -18.14
N PRO A 82 -10.76 0.48 -19.03
CA PRO A 82 -10.88 -0.71 -19.87
C PRO A 82 -10.57 -2.02 -19.13
N TYR A 83 -10.25 -1.98 -17.87
CA TYR A 83 -9.93 -3.16 -17.09
C TYR A 83 -10.88 -3.29 -15.91
N LEU A 84 -11.45 -4.48 -15.76
CA LEU A 84 -12.36 -4.82 -14.69
C LEU A 84 -11.79 -5.95 -13.86
N ILE A 85 -11.80 -5.83 -12.53
CA ILE A 85 -11.54 -6.92 -11.59
C ILE A 85 -12.80 -7.19 -10.76
N GLU A 86 -13.00 -8.45 -10.40
CA GLU A 86 -14.02 -8.81 -9.43
C GLU A 86 -13.39 -8.87 -8.04
N ILE A 87 -14.11 -8.34 -7.06
CA ILE A 87 -13.61 -8.20 -5.70
C ILE A 87 -14.66 -8.65 -4.68
N LYS A 88 -14.20 -8.88 -3.47
CA LYS A 88 -15.03 -9.13 -2.30
C LYS A 88 -14.64 -8.13 -1.21
N PRO A 89 -15.59 -7.41 -0.62
CA PRO A 89 -15.29 -6.51 0.49
C PRO A 89 -14.83 -7.31 1.72
N GLU A 90 -13.85 -6.77 2.43
CA GLU A 90 -13.37 -7.34 3.69
C GLU A 90 -13.70 -6.43 4.87
N LEU A 91 -13.40 -5.14 4.72
CA LEU A 91 -13.64 -4.14 5.75
C LEU A 91 -14.12 -2.86 5.10
N ILE A 92 -15.33 -2.43 5.42
CA ILE A 92 -15.91 -1.17 4.96
C ILE A 92 -16.15 -0.31 6.18
N LEU A 93 -15.55 0.87 6.22
CA LEU A 93 -15.78 1.86 7.25
C LEU A 93 -17.02 2.68 6.94
N ASP A 94 -17.70 3.14 7.97
CA ASP A 94 -18.71 4.18 7.85
C ASP A 94 -18.03 5.55 7.67
N GLU A 95 -18.71 6.53 7.10
CA GLU A 95 -18.07 7.81 6.73
C GLU A 95 -17.42 8.52 7.93
N GLU A 96 -18.03 8.39 9.11
CA GLU A 96 -17.52 8.94 10.36
C GLU A 96 -16.23 8.24 10.84
N GLN A 97 -15.99 7.01 10.37
CA GLN A 97 -14.84 6.17 10.73
C GLN A 97 -13.70 6.26 9.72
N TYR A 98 -13.86 6.99 8.61
CA TYR A 98 -12.81 7.13 7.60
C TYR A 98 -11.54 7.71 8.21
N ILE A 99 -10.41 7.06 7.95
CA ILE A 99 -9.12 7.45 8.53
C ILE A 99 -8.48 8.54 7.67
N ASP A 100 -8.20 9.69 8.27
CA ASP A 100 -7.35 10.70 7.65
C ASP A 100 -5.96 10.12 7.42
N ALA A 101 -5.56 10.01 6.15
CA ALA A 101 -4.28 9.43 5.78
C ALA A 101 -3.08 10.24 6.31
N GLY A 102 -3.25 11.53 6.55
CA GLY A 102 -2.23 12.38 7.15
C GLY A 102 -1.83 11.93 8.56
N LEU A 103 -2.75 11.35 9.33
CA LEU A 103 -2.46 10.83 10.66
C LEU A 103 -1.52 9.61 10.63
N LEU A 104 -1.56 8.82 9.55
CA LEU A 104 -0.74 7.63 9.39
C LEU A 104 0.49 7.85 8.49
N ALA A 105 0.50 8.93 7.72
CA ALA A 105 1.49 9.17 6.68
C ALA A 105 2.94 8.99 7.17
N HIS A 106 3.29 9.56 8.32
CA HIS A 106 4.63 9.48 8.89
C HIS A 106 5.07 8.07 9.29
N ARG A 107 4.14 7.11 9.37
CA ARG A 107 4.39 5.70 9.73
C ARG A 107 4.54 4.80 8.51
N LEU A 108 4.22 5.30 7.31
CA LEU A 108 4.21 4.51 6.07
C LEU A 108 5.58 4.53 5.38
N ASP A 109 6.09 3.36 5.04
CA ASP A 109 7.32 3.22 4.25
C ASP A 109 7.12 3.69 2.80
N TYR A 110 5.90 3.57 2.27
CA TYR A 110 5.53 3.94 0.90
C TYR A 110 5.82 5.40 0.57
N ILE A 111 5.58 6.30 1.53
CA ILE A 111 5.75 7.74 1.33
C ILE A 111 7.11 8.28 1.77
N ARG A 112 7.99 7.43 2.30
CA ARG A 112 9.28 7.84 2.89
C ARG A 112 10.18 8.67 1.96
N ARG A 113 9.96 8.59 0.64
CA ARG A 113 10.71 9.35 -0.38
C ARG A 113 10.16 10.74 -0.64
N TRP A 114 8.98 11.06 -0.10
CA TRP A 114 8.30 12.32 -0.29
C TRP A 114 8.56 13.27 0.88
N PRO A 115 8.70 14.60 0.64
CA PRO A 115 8.73 15.56 1.72
C PRO A 115 7.51 15.43 2.62
N PRO A 116 7.64 15.55 3.95
CA PRO A 116 6.53 15.36 4.88
C PRO A 116 5.30 16.23 4.57
N GLU A 117 5.49 17.45 4.10
CA GLU A 117 4.43 18.37 3.71
C GLU A 117 3.70 17.97 2.42
N ASN A 118 4.34 17.16 1.57
CA ASN A 118 3.84 16.73 0.26
C ASN A 118 3.54 15.22 0.20
N TRP A 119 3.36 14.56 1.33
CA TRP A 119 3.12 13.11 1.42
C TRP A 119 1.99 12.62 0.52
N TYR A 120 0.93 13.42 0.36
CA TYR A 120 -0.25 13.10 -0.44
C TYR A 120 0.06 12.93 -1.94
N MET A 121 1.16 13.50 -2.42
CA MET A 121 1.59 13.33 -3.82
C MET A 121 1.98 11.88 -4.13
N ALA A 122 2.39 11.10 -3.12
CA ALA A 122 2.66 9.67 -3.29
C ALA A 122 1.41 8.88 -3.70
N PHE A 123 0.22 9.40 -3.41
CA PHE A 123 -1.07 8.73 -3.62
C PHE A 123 -1.80 9.21 -4.87
N GLN A 124 -1.14 10.00 -5.73
CA GLN A 124 -1.70 10.40 -7.00
C GLN A 124 -1.72 9.23 -8.00
N GLY A 125 -2.77 9.15 -8.80
CA GLY A 125 -2.95 8.11 -9.81
C GLY A 125 -4.14 7.22 -9.51
N ASN A 126 -4.06 5.92 -9.82
CA ASN A 126 -5.19 5.01 -9.60
C ASN A 126 -4.80 3.70 -8.92
N LEU A 127 -3.66 3.09 -9.30
CA LEU A 127 -3.25 1.79 -8.79
C LEU A 127 -1.81 1.83 -8.28
N HIS A 128 -1.63 1.56 -7.00
CA HIS A 128 -0.34 1.59 -6.32
C HIS A 128 -0.04 0.24 -5.66
N LEU A 129 1.20 -0.24 -5.81
CA LEU A 129 1.68 -1.40 -5.07
C LEU A 129 2.20 -0.92 -3.71
N LEU A 130 1.58 -1.38 -2.64
CA LEU A 130 1.96 -1.04 -1.28
C LEU A 130 2.94 -2.06 -0.68
N PRO A 131 3.85 -1.63 0.20
CA PRO A 131 4.52 -2.53 1.12
C PRO A 131 3.51 -3.27 2.00
N LYS A 132 3.75 -4.56 2.22
CA LYS A 132 2.90 -5.40 3.06
C LYS A 132 2.70 -4.81 4.47
N GLY A 133 3.78 -4.26 5.05
CA GLY A 133 3.74 -3.64 6.37
C GLY A 133 2.79 -2.45 6.44
N ASP A 134 2.81 -1.59 5.42
CA ASP A 134 1.95 -0.42 5.34
C ASP A 134 0.48 -0.80 5.21
N PHE A 135 0.17 -1.80 4.38
CA PHE A 135 -1.19 -2.30 4.21
C PHE A 135 -1.75 -2.77 5.55
N PHE A 136 -1.03 -3.63 6.27
CA PHE A 136 -1.52 -4.15 7.55
C PHE A 136 -1.57 -3.09 8.63
N LEU A 137 -0.65 -2.13 8.64
CA LEU A 137 -0.71 -1.01 9.57
C LEU A 137 -2.02 -0.23 9.40
N ILE A 138 -2.39 0.09 8.17
CA ILE A 138 -3.64 0.81 7.88
C ILE A 138 -4.86 -0.07 8.21
N GLU A 139 -4.86 -1.33 7.78
CA GLU A 139 -5.98 -2.24 8.04
C GLU A 139 -6.21 -2.47 9.54
N GLU A 140 -5.17 -2.56 10.35
CA GLU A 140 -5.28 -2.68 11.81
C GLU A 140 -5.92 -1.43 12.44
N GLU A 141 -5.54 -0.23 12.00
CA GLU A 141 -6.19 0.99 12.48
C GLU A 141 -7.68 1.05 12.04
N MET A 142 -7.99 0.57 10.83
CA MET A 142 -9.38 0.44 10.36
C MET A 142 -10.19 -0.52 11.22
N LYS A 143 -9.64 -1.69 11.57
CA LYS A 143 -10.29 -2.69 12.44
C LYS A 143 -10.58 -2.14 13.83
N LYS A 144 -9.63 -1.41 14.41
CA LYS A 144 -9.81 -0.75 15.71
C LYS A 144 -10.99 0.21 15.71
N LEU A 145 -11.16 0.99 14.63
CA LEU A 145 -12.28 1.90 14.47
C LEU A 145 -13.60 1.17 14.24
N LYS A 146 -13.60 0.13 13.40
CA LYS A 146 -14.82 -0.61 13.06
C LYS A 146 -15.35 -1.44 14.21
N PHE A 147 -14.48 -2.15 14.94
CA PHE A 147 -14.84 -3.12 15.94
C PHE A 147 -14.62 -2.64 17.39
N GLY A 148 -13.96 -1.50 17.57
CA GLY A 148 -13.76 -0.88 18.88
C GLY A 148 -12.91 -1.72 19.85
N ARG A 149 -13.20 -1.60 21.15
CA ARG A 149 -12.44 -2.27 22.21
C ARG A 149 -12.48 -3.80 22.13
N ALA A 150 -13.60 -4.38 21.69
CA ALA A 150 -13.72 -5.84 21.54
C ALA A 150 -12.61 -6.44 20.66
N TYR A 151 -12.24 -5.75 19.59
CA TYR A 151 -11.15 -6.20 18.72
C TYR A 151 -9.77 -6.14 19.42
N LEU A 152 -9.55 -5.17 20.29
CA LEU A 152 -8.27 -5.04 21.01
C LEU A 152 -8.09 -6.14 22.04
N ASP A 153 -9.17 -6.62 22.62
CA ASP A 153 -9.16 -7.70 23.63
C ASP A 153 -8.97 -9.09 23.01
N GLU A 154 -9.41 -9.28 21.74
CA GLU A 154 -9.30 -10.54 21.00
C GLU A 154 -8.04 -10.63 20.12
N ALA A 155 -7.38 -9.52 19.85
CA ALA A 155 -6.19 -9.52 18.98
C ALA A 155 -5.04 -10.27 19.66
N PRO A 156 -4.46 -11.31 19.04
CA PRO A 156 -3.27 -11.95 19.56
C PRO A 156 -2.15 -10.91 19.69
N ALA A 157 -1.48 -10.89 20.83
CA ALA A 157 -0.37 -9.97 21.08
C ALA A 157 0.58 -9.98 19.90
N GLN A 158 0.74 -8.84 19.24
CA GLN A 158 1.67 -8.74 18.11
C GLN A 158 3.06 -9.15 18.59
N PRO A 159 3.76 -10.06 17.90
CA PRO A 159 5.14 -10.35 18.25
C PRO A 159 5.92 -9.04 18.20
N ALA A 160 6.59 -8.72 19.32
CA ALA A 160 7.44 -7.55 19.42
C ALA A 160 8.38 -7.49 18.19
N PRO A 161 8.62 -6.31 17.61
CA PRO A 161 9.54 -6.18 16.49
C PRO A 161 10.86 -6.83 16.87
N SER A 162 11.23 -7.90 16.15
CA SER A 162 12.48 -8.60 16.38
C SER A 162 13.60 -7.60 16.30
N ALA A 163 14.32 -7.39 17.38
CA ALA A 163 15.49 -6.54 17.44
C ALA A 163 16.43 -6.99 16.30
N ARG A 164 16.56 -6.18 15.26
CA ARG A 164 17.53 -6.40 14.20
C ARG A 164 18.89 -6.58 14.87
N SER A 165 19.43 -7.79 14.83
CA SER A 165 20.77 -8.07 15.32
C SER A 165 21.69 -7.08 14.61
N ARG A 166 22.27 -6.17 15.38
CA ARG A 166 23.38 -5.33 14.92
C ARG A 166 24.50 -6.29 14.55
N LYS A 167 24.68 -6.55 13.26
CA LYS A 167 25.92 -7.12 12.75
C LYS A 167 27.04 -6.16 13.16
N THR A 168 27.76 -6.54 14.19
CA THR A 168 29.01 -5.88 14.61
C THR A 168 29.95 -5.94 13.42
N ARG A 169 30.20 -4.80 12.81
CA ARG A 169 31.25 -4.63 11.82
C ARG A 169 32.57 -4.97 12.51
N ARG A 170 33.17 -6.08 12.11
CA ARG A 170 34.54 -6.44 12.48
C ARG A 170 35.46 -5.34 11.95
N PRO A 171 36.34 -4.74 12.79
CA PRO A 171 37.28 -3.74 12.31
C PRO A 171 38.27 -4.37 11.31
N PRO A 172 38.72 -3.63 10.29
CA PRO A 172 39.68 -4.14 9.31
C PRO A 172 40.99 -4.45 9.99
N ALA A 173 41.58 -5.61 9.66
CA ALA A 173 42.90 -6.04 10.14
C ALA A 173 43.94 -5.01 9.71
N ARG A 174 44.73 -4.56 10.69
CA ARG A 174 45.89 -3.67 10.52
C ARG A 174 46.97 -4.41 9.72
N LYS A 175 47.26 -3.96 8.51
CA LYS A 175 48.42 -4.45 7.73
C LYS A 175 49.67 -4.01 8.46
N GLU A 176 50.44 -4.97 8.92
CA GLU A 176 51.83 -4.76 9.38
C GLU A 176 52.68 -4.30 8.22
N ALA A 177 53.42 -3.22 8.42
CA ALA A 177 54.39 -2.70 7.48
C ALA A 177 55.65 -3.56 7.53
N GLN A 178 56.06 -4.11 6.40
CA GLN A 178 57.38 -4.74 6.25
C GLN A 178 58.47 -3.66 6.20
N PRO A 179 59.60 -3.86 6.86
CA PRO A 179 60.74 -2.95 6.78
C PRO A 179 61.44 -3.06 5.41
N LYS A 180 61.75 -1.91 4.81
CA LYS A 180 62.61 -1.76 3.64
C LYS A 180 64.03 -2.18 4.00
N ALA A 181 64.59 -3.16 3.26
CA ALA A 181 66.03 -3.42 3.27
C ALA A 181 66.72 -2.34 2.45
N GLU A 182 67.67 -1.68 3.07
CA GLU A 182 68.66 -0.84 2.39
C GLU A 182 69.62 -1.75 1.59
N ALA A 183 69.79 -1.42 0.31
CA ALA A 183 70.86 -1.95 -0.50
C ALA A 183 72.00 -0.93 -0.49
N ALA A 184 73.11 -1.32 0.11
CA ALA A 184 74.33 -0.59 0.03
C ALA A 184 75.00 -0.75 -1.33
N THR A 185 75.57 0.31 -1.78
CA THR A 185 76.39 0.55 -2.97
C THR A 185 77.73 -0.21 -2.89
N ASP A 186 78.19 -0.77 -4.00
CA ASP A 186 79.54 -0.56 -4.53
C ASP A 186 79.54 -0.65 -6.06
#